data_d9cba6d2372215b5b211c02f485c594f
#
_entry.id   d9cba6d2372215b5b211c02f485c594f
#
_cell.length_a   1.000
_cell.length_b   1.000
_cell.length_c   1.000
_cell.angle_alpha   90.00
_cell.angle_beta   90.00
_cell.angle_gamma   90.00
#
_symmetry.space_group_name_H-M   'P 1'
#
loop_
_entity.id
_entity.type
_entity.pdbx_description
1 polymer ?
#
loop_
_entity_poly.entity_id
_entity_poly.type
_entity_poly.pdbx_seq_one_letter_code
_entity_poly.pdbx_strand_id
1 'polypeptide(L)'
;MINIVVPMAGRGSRFLKEGFTTPKPLIKIHNHHMIEYVVSNIRPSKDYRFIFLCLEEHIKQHKIDEILKSIEPSCIVIPVSGVTEGSACTVLLAESYIDNNSELMIANSDQYIQFQIDEYLKCTALNDGLIMT
;
A
#
# COMPACT_ATOMS: atom_id res chain seq x y z
N MET A 1 -0.12 10.47 -14.65
CA MET A 1 -0.50 10.02 -13.29
C MET A 1 0.18 8.71 -12.98
N ILE A 2 0.62 8.53 -11.76
CA ILE A 2 1.18 7.25 -11.30
C ILE A 2 0.17 6.52 -10.41
N ASN A 3 -0.05 5.23 -10.67
CA ASN A 3 -0.83 4.37 -9.80
C ASN A 3 0.08 3.72 -8.77
N ILE A 4 -0.19 3.96 -7.50
CA ILE A 4 0.59 3.42 -6.38
C ILE A 4 -0.25 2.33 -5.70
N VAL A 5 0.11 1.07 -5.94
CA VAL A 5 -0.62 -0.08 -5.40
C VAL A 5 0.08 -0.57 -4.14
N VAL A 6 -0.69 -0.64 -3.05
CA VAL A 6 -0.20 -1.09 -1.76
C VAL A 6 -0.99 -2.34 -1.35
N PRO A 7 -0.44 -3.54 -1.55
CA PRO A 7 -1.10 -4.76 -1.12
C PRO A 7 -1.01 -4.90 0.40
N MET A 8 -2.18 -4.95 1.04
CA MET A 8 -2.31 -5.04 2.50
C MET A 8 -3.19 -6.23 2.91
N ALA A 9 -3.26 -7.25 2.08
CA ALA A 9 -4.15 -8.40 2.28
C ALA A 9 -3.48 -9.58 2.99
N GLY A 10 -2.30 -9.39 3.57
CA GLY A 10 -1.64 -10.39 4.40
C GLY A 10 -2.24 -10.41 5.81
N ARG A 11 -2.29 -11.59 6.43
CA ARG A 11 -2.79 -11.73 7.80
C ARG A 11 -1.76 -11.41 8.88
N GLY A 12 -0.47 -11.28 8.51
CA GLY A 12 0.58 -11.06 9.48
C GLY A 12 0.69 -12.21 10.47
N SER A 13 0.77 -13.45 9.98
CA SER A 13 0.71 -14.67 10.81
C SER A 13 1.73 -14.70 11.94
N ARG A 14 2.92 -14.09 11.74
CA ARG A 14 3.92 -13.95 12.80
C ARG A 14 3.41 -13.12 13.96
N PHE A 15 2.76 -11.99 13.68
CA PHE A 15 2.18 -11.13 14.71
C PHE A 15 1.03 -11.80 15.44
N LEU A 16 0.19 -12.55 14.73
CA LEU A 16 -0.91 -13.29 15.36
C LEU A 16 -0.38 -14.34 16.32
N LYS A 17 0.72 -15.01 15.97
CA LYS A 17 1.37 -16.01 16.86
C LYS A 17 1.96 -15.38 18.10
N GLU A 18 2.36 -14.11 18.04
CA GLU A 18 2.91 -13.35 19.17
C GLU A 18 1.83 -12.62 19.98
N GLY A 19 0.56 -12.81 19.65
CA GLY A 19 -0.57 -12.24 20.37
C GLY A 19 -1.03 -10.87 19.91
N PHE A 20 -0.47 -10.36 18.80
CA PHE A 20 -0.95 -9.09 18.22
C PHE A 20 -2.22 -9.32 17.43
N THR A 21 -3.30 -8.62 17.79
CA THR A 21 -4.59 -8.70 17.09
C THR A 21 -4.78 -7.58 16.07
N THR A 22 -4.05 -6.47 16.22
CA THR A 22 -4.13 -5.34 15.30
C THR A 22 -3.35 -5.66 14.03
N PRO A 23 -3.94 -5.42 12.84
CA PRO A 23 -3.19 -5.55 11.59
C PRO A 23 -1.93 -4.69 11.59
N LYS A 24 -0.85 -5.22 11.03
CA LYS A 24 0.46 -4.57 11.03
C LYS A 24 0.42 -3.11 10.54
N PRO A 25 -0.29 -2.77 9.43
CA PRO A 25 -0.34 -1.38 8.98
C PRO A 25 -1.03 -0.42 9.94
N LEU A 26 -1.82 -0.93 10.87
CA LEU A 26 -2.56 -0.13 11.86
C LEU A 26 -1.86 -0.02 13.20
N ILE A 27 -0.70 -0.65 13.38
CA ILE A 27 0.10 -0.50 14.59
C ILE A 27 0.53 0.96 14.70
N LYS A 28 0.33 1.54 15.89
CA LYS A 28 0.66 2.94 16.14
C LYS A 28 2.11 3.10 16.57
N ILE A 29 2.77 4.08 15.98
CA ILE A 29 4.11 4.52 16.33
C ILE A 29 4.01 6.03 16.55
N HIS A 30 4.26 6.51 17.77
CA HIS A 30 4.13 7.93 18.13
C HIS A 30 2.76 8.52 17.74
N ASN A 31 1.67 7.81 18.09
CA ASN A 31 0.28 8.20 17.84
C ASN A 31 -0.17 8.19 16.37
N HIS A 32 0.67 7.73 15.46
CA HIS A 32 0.33 7.57 14.04
C HIS A 32 0.40 6.11 13.63
N HIS A 33 -0.53 5.66 12.79
CA HIS A 33 -0.48 4.30 12.24
C HIS A 33 0.74 4.13 11.33
N MET A 34 1.32 2.94 11.31
CA MET A 34 2.45 2.62 10.43
C MET A 34 2.17 3.03 8.98
N ILE A 35 0.96 2.77 8.49
CA ILE A 35 0.59 3.10 7.10
C ILE A 35 0.66 4.60 6.82
N GLU A 36 0.45 5.47 7.81
CA GLU A 36 0.58 6.91 7.62
C GLU A 36 2.02 7.29 7.27
N TYR A 37 2.99 6.68 7.93
CA TYR A 37 4.41 6.89 7.63
C TYR A 37 4.77 6.37 6.24
N VAL A 38 4.27 5.20 5.88
CA VAL A 38 4.52 4.60 4.56
C VAL A 38 3.97 5.50 3.46
N VAL A 39 2.73 5.95 3.58
CA VAL A 39 2.09 6.82 2.59
C VAL A 39 2.84 8.14 2.45
N SER A 40 3.20 8.78 3.56
CA SER A 40 3.94 10.04 3.52
C SER A 40 5.32 9.88 2.88
N ASN A 41 5.94 8.71 3.08
CA ASN A 41 7.28 8.40 2.55
C ASN A 41 7.29 8.27 1.02
N ILE A 42 6.22 7.72 0.45
CA ILE A 42 6.15 7.41 -0.99
C ILE A 42 5.20 8.31 -1.77
N ARG A 43 4.61 9.31 -1.14
CA ARG A 43 3.74 10.28 -1.80
C ARG A 43 4.55 11.20 -2.71
N PRO A 44 4.40 11.11 -4.05
CA PRO A 44 5.16 11.95 -4.97
C PRO A 44 4.55 13.35 -5.07
N SER A 45 5.31 14.29 -5.66
CA SER A 45 4.80 15.63 -5.97
C SER A 45 4.01 15.68 -7.26
N LYS A 46 4.16 14.69 -8.15
CA LYS A 46 3.38 14.60 -9.38
C LYS A 46 2.03 13.93 -9.14
N ASP A 47 1.13 13.99 -10.11
CA ASP A 47 -0.18 13.35 -10.01
C ASP A 47 -0.05 11.86 -9.69
N TYR A 48 -0.81 11.42 -8.69
CA TYR A 48 -0.78 10.04 -8.22
C TYR A 48 -2.16 9.57 -7.77
N ARG A 49 -2.30 8.26 -7.65
CA ARG A 49 -3.49 7.64 -7.06
C ARG A 49 -3.05 6.42 -6.26
N PHE A 50 -3.43 6.39 -4.99
CA PHE A 50 -3.23 5.22 -4.14
C PHE A 50 -4.35 4.21 -4.33
N ILE A 51 -3.98 2.94 -4.45
CA ILE A 51 -4.90 1.80 -4.52
C ILE A 51 -4.48 0.81 -3.43
N PHE A 52 -5.31 0.67 -2.41
CA PHE A 52 -5.03 -0.23 -1.29
C PHE A 52 -5.88 -1.49 -1.43
N LEU A 53 -5.25 -2.65 -1.30
CA LEU A 53 -5.95 -3.93 -1.29
C LEU A 53 -5.95 -4.47 0.13
N CYS A 54 -7.12 -4.52 0.76
CA CYS A 54 -7.29 -4.84 2.17
C CYS A 54 -8.16 -6.08 2.34
N LEU A 55 -7.83 -6.93 3.32
CA LEU A 55 -8.71 -8.05 3.66
C LEU A 55 -10.07 -7.52 4.12
N GLU A 56 -11.14 -8.15 3.66
CA GLU A 56 -12.50 -7.80 4.08
C GLU A 56 -12.66 -7.86 5.60
N GLU A 57 -12.03 -8.83 6.26
CA GLU A 57 -12.07 -8.94 7.72
C GLU A 57 -11.43 -7.74 8.41
N HIS A 58 -10.35 -7.16 7.83
CA HIS A 58 -9.72 -5.95 8.37
C HIS A 58 -10.60 -4.72 8.18
N ILE A 59 -11.34 -4.65 7.08
CA ILE A 59 -12.32 -3.58 6.85
C ILE A 59 -13.43 -3.65 7.88
N LYS A 60 -13.98 -4.84 8.12
CA LYS A 60 -15.09 -5.04 9.06
C LYS A 60 -14.70 -4.86 10.51
N GLN A 61 -13.55 -5.41 10.91
CA GLN A 61 -13.13 -5.43 12.31
C GLN A 61 -12.38 -4.18 12.74
N HIS A 62 -11.61 -3.56 11.84
CA HIS A 62 -10.70 -2.46 12.18
C HIS A 62 -11.02 -1.17 11.42
N LYS A 63 -11.99 -1.18 10.51
CA LYS A 63 -12.37 -0.02 9.68
C LYS A 63 -11.18 0.60 8.98
N ILE A 64 -10.30 -0.25 8.43
CA ILE A 64 -9.07 0.19 7.78
C ILE A 64 -9.34 1.09 6.57
N ASP A 65 -10.45 0.88 5.88
CA ASP A 65 -10.86 1.72 4.75
C ASP A 65 -11.12 3.17 5.17
N GLU A 66 -11.76 3.37 6.33
CA GLU A 66 -12.01 4.71 6.87
C GLU A 66 -10.70 5.40 7.24
N ILE A 67 -9.77 4.66 7.84
CA ILE A 67 -8.45 5.18 8.21
C ILE A 67 -7.67 5.59 6.96
N LEU A 68 -7.66 4.74 5.93
CA LEU A 68 -6.96 5.04 4.68
C LEU A 68 -7.56 6.25 3.97
N LYS A 69 -8.87 6.39 3.95
CA LYS A 69 -9.53 7.56 3.36
C LYS A 69 -9.31 8.84 4.15
N SER A 70 -9.04 8.75 5.45
CA SER A 70 -8.64 9.92 6.24
C SER A 70 -7.23 10.39 5.89
N ILE A 71 -6.34 9.47 5.51
CA ILE A 71 -4.96 9.75 5.12
C ILE A 71 -4.89 10.25 3.67
N GLU A 72 -5.60 9.57 2.77
CA GLU A 72 -5.68 9.85 1.34
C GLU A 72 -7.14 9.84 0.88
N PRO A 73 -7.85 10.97 0.93
CA PRO A 73 -9.28 11.00 0.62
C PRO A 73 -9.65 10.50 -0.78
N SER A 74 -8.75 10.63 -1.75
CA SER A 74 -8.97 10.19 -3.13
C SER A 74 -8.51 8.74 -3.40
N CYS A 75 -8.08 8.01 -2.38
CA CYS A 75 -7.61 6.63 -2.56
C CYS A 75 -8.75 5.68 -2.94
N ILE A 76 -8.35 4.56 -3.56
CA ILE A 76 -9.24 3.45 -3.85
C ILE A 76 -8.92 2.33 -2.87
N VAL A 77 -9.94 1.76 -2.24
CA VAL A 77 -9.79 0.60 -1.37
C VAL A 77 -10.51 -0.58 -2.03
N ILE A 78 -9.76 -1.64 -2.32
CA ILE A 78 -10.31 -2.87 -2.91
C ILE A 78 -10.37 -3.93 -1.82
N PRO A 79 -11.56 -4.43 -1.48
CA PRO A 79 -11.68 -5.51 -0.51
C PRO A 79 -11.22 -6.84 -1.13
N VAL A 80 -10.49 -7.62 -0.34
CA VAL A 80 -9.98 -8.94 -0.72
C VAL A 80 -10.59 -9.98 0.20
N SER A 81 -11.24 -10.99 -0.39
CA SER A 81 -12.00 -11.99 0.38
C SER A 81 -11.14 -13.01 1.12
N GLY A 82 -9.86 -13.15 0.77
CA GLY A 82 -8.97 -14.10 1.42
C GLY A 82 -7.52 -13.84 1.07
N VAL A 83 -6.62 -14.57 1.74
CA VAL A 83 -5.18 -14.45 1.48
C VAL A 83 -4.86 -15.07 0.12
N THR A 84 -4.12 -14.34 -0.70
CA THR A 84 -3.61 -14.82 -1.99
C THR A 84 -2.26 -15.52 -1.81
N GLU A 85 -1.74 -16.12 -2.89
CA GLU A 85 -0.46 -16.82 -2.87
C GLU A 85 0.76 -15.89 -2.75
N GLY A 86 0.57 -14.58 -2.81
CA GLY A 86 1.65 -13.61 -2.66
C GLY A 86 1.24 -12.21 -3.10
N SER A 87 2.14 -11.26 -2.90
CA SER A 87 1.87 -9.84 -3.21
C SER A 87 1.55 -9.61 -4.68
N ALA A 88 2.21 -10.31 -5.60
CA ALA A 88 1.95 -10.17 -7.02
C ALA A 88 0.52 -10.61 -7.37
N CYS A 89 0.05 -11.70 -6.79
CA CYS A 89 -1.33 -12.17 -6.98
C CYS A 89 -2.34 -11.18 -6.41
N THR A 90 -2.03 -10.56 -5.27
CA THR A 90 -2.87 -9.52 -4.68
C THR A 90 -2.95 -8.30 -5.59
N VAL A 91 -1.83 -7.85 -6.15
CA VAL A 91 -1.78 -6.69 -7.04
C VAL A 91 -2.64 -6.91 -8.29
N LEU A 92 -2.70 -8.13 -8.81
CA LEU A 92 -3.53 -8.44 -9.97
C LEU A 92 -5.02 -8.20 -9.74
N LEU A 93 -5.47 -8.18 -8.50
CA LEU A 93 -6.87 -7.84 -8.19
C LEU A 93 -7.19 -6.37 -8.49
N ALA A 94 -6.18 -5.54 -8.68
CA ALA A 94 -6.33 -4.14 -9.09
C ALA A 94 -6.22 -3.95 -10.61
N GLU A 95 -6.25 -5.02 -11.40
CA GLU A 95 -6.02 -5.01 -12.85
C GLU A 95 -6.83 -3.93 -13.56
N SER A 96 -8.12 -3.82 -13.25
CA SER A 96 -9.00 -2.85 -13.90
C SER A 96 -8.55 -1.39 -13.74
N TYR A 97 -7.73 -1.10 -12.74
CA TYR A 97 -7.21 0.25 -12.49
C TYR A 97 -5.80 0.46 -13.04
N ILE A 98 -5.04 -0.61 -13.24
CA ILE A 98 -3.61 -0.52 -13.58
C ILE A 98 -3.27 -1.00 -14.99
N ASP A 99 -4.20 -1.66 -15.68
CA ASP A 99 -3.99 -2.10 -17.07
C ASP A 99 -4.20 -0.93 -18.03
N ASN A 100 -3.23 -0.01 -18.04
CA ASN A 100 -3.26 1.21 -18.86
C ASN A 100 -1.83 1.72 -19.05
N ASN A 101 -1.69 2.90 -19.69
CA ASN A 101 -0.40 3.52 -19.96
C ASN A 101 0.17 4.37 -18.82
N SER A 102 -0.50 4.42 -17.68
CA SER A 102 0.01 5.13 -16.51
C SER A 102 1.13 4.34 -15.85
N GLU A 103 2.08 5.05 -15.25
CA GLU A 103 3.14 4.41 -14.48
C GLU A 103 2.54 3.63 -13.29
N LEU A 104 3.16 2.51 -12.96
CA LEU A 104 2.76 1.67 -11.84
C LEU A 104 3.89 1.59 -10.82
N MET A 105 3.58 1.89 -9.58
CA MET A 105 4.45 1.64 -8.43
C MET A 105 3.77 0.66 -7.49
N ILE A 106 4.51 -0.33 -7.03
CA ILE A 106 4.04 -1.29 -6.02
C ILE A 106 4.89 -1.07 -4.77
N ALA A 107 4.23 -0.86 -3.64
CA ALA A 107 4.91 -0.57 -2.39
C ALA A 107 4.40 -1.49 -1.27
N ASN A 108 5.29 -1.87 -0.38
CA ASN A 108 4.94 -2.62 0.82
C ASN A 108 4.31 -1.71 1.87
N SER A 109 3.36 -2.23 2.62
CA SER A 109 2.64 -1.48 3.65
C SER A 109 3.39 -1.35 4.97
N ASP A 110 4.54 -1.99 5.09
CA ASP A 110 5.31 -2.11 6.34
C ASP A 110 6.78 -1.69 6.20
N GLN A 111 7.11 -0.92 5.16
CA GLN A 111 8.46 -0.43 4.93
C GLN A 111 8.48 1.09 4.88
N TYR A 112 9.39 1.66 5.66
CA TYR A 112 9.74 3.07 5.59
C TYR A 112 11.22 3.13 5.18
N ILE A 113 11.51 3.81 4.07
CA ILE A 113 12.85 3.89 3.50
C ILE A 113 13.29 5.35 3.51
N GLN A 114 14.50 5.60 4.02
CA GLN A 114 15.06 6.95 4.01
C GLN A 114 15.54 7.31 2.61
N PHE A 115 14.64 7.93 1.81
CA PHE A 115 14.92 8.35 0.44
C PHE A 115 13.99 9.49 0.05
N GLN A 116 14.26 10.09 -1.11
CA GLN A 116 13.38 11.10 -1.70
C GLN A 116 12.64 10.47 -2.88
N ILE A 117 11.33 10.33 -2.75
CA ILE A 117 10.50 9.66 -3.77
C ILE A 117 10.62 10.34 -5.15
N ASP A 118 10.65 11.66 -5.20
CA ASP A 118 10.72 12.38 -6.47
C ASP A 118 12.06 12.12 -7.19
N GLU A 119 13.16 12.00 -6.44
CA GLU A 119 14.46 11.66 -7.01
C GLU A 119 14.48 10.22 -7.54
N TYR A 120 13.88 9.29 -6.82
CA TYR A 120 13.74 7.91 -7.27
C TYR A 120 12.93 7.84 -8.57
N LEU A 121 11.82 8.58 -8.64
CA LEU A 121 10.94 8.56 -9.81
C LEU A 121 11.57 9.19 -11.05
N LYS A 122 12.57 10.07 -10.92
CA LYS A 122 13.32 10.58 -12.07
C LYS A 122 14.02 9.48 -12.84
N CYS A 123 14.40 8.40 -12.18
CA CYS A 123 15.06 7.27 -12.83
C CYS A 123 14.11 6.47 -13.71
N THR A 124 12.80 6.60 -13.56
CA THR A 124 11.84 5.87 -14.40
C THR A 124 11.83 6.33 -15.84
N ALA A 125 12.24 7.58 -16.10
CA ALA A 125 12.32 8.12 -17.46
C ALA A 125 13.36 7.42 -18.33
N LEU A 126 14.34 6.75 -17.72
CA LEU A 126 15.47 6.11 -18.40
C LEU A 126 15.40 4.58 -18.36
N ASN A 127 14.44 4.00 -17.68
CA ASN A 127 14.36 2.56 -17.44
C ASN A 127 12.91 2.07 -17.54
N ASP A 128 12.73 0.84 -18.00
CA ASP A 128 11.41 0.21 -18.09
C ASP A 128 10.89 -0.23 -16.72
N GLY A 129 11.77 -0.49 -15.77
CA GLY A 129 11.41 -0.84 -14.41
C GLY A 129 12.55 -0.57 -13.44
N LEU A 130 12.18 -0.31 -12.19
CA LEU A 130 13.12 -0.06 -11.09
C LEU A 130 12.72 -0.89 -9.88
N ILE A 131 13.71 -1.42 -9.18
CA ILE A 131 13.51 -2.09 -7.89
C ILE A 131 14.41 -1.40 -6.88
N MET A 132 13.83 -1.02 -5.75
CA MET A 132 14.60 -0.48 -4.63
C MET A 132 15.23 -1.62 -3.85
N THR A 133 16.53 -1.58 -3.68
CA THR A 133 17.29 -2.59 -2.95
C THR A 133 18.00 -1.98 -1.74
#